data_a48264dab3d48eed2ad78529d8a9d6b5
#
_entry.id   a48264dab3d48eed2ad78529d8a9d6b5
#
_cell.length_a   1.000
_cell.length_b   1.000
_cell.length_c   1.000
_cell.angle_alpha   90.00
_cell.angle_beta   90.00
_cell.angle_gamma   90.00
#
_symmetry.space_group_name_H-M   'P 1'
#
loop_
_entity.id
_entity.type
_entity.pdbx_description
1 polymer ?
#
loop_
_entity_poly.entity_id
_entity_poly.type
_entity_poly.pdbx_seq_one_letter_code
_entity_poly.pdbx_strand_id
1 'polypeptide(L)'
;MAQAIGSRTSQAVVADDAPPGGCWRAAVSAAGPVMLGYLPVSFAFGVLAPTFGVPAWAAIAMSAFVFAGSSQFAALGPLSTGISPMSIVFTTFLVNLRHALYSLTEAPNLAGWSRHDKMGFAWQLTDEAFAVHSTEFAKRHRSATECRIFNFLIHFAWAGSTALGCVAAELIPDSKALGLDFAQTAMFLALLVMMVKGSREVKVALLAGVLAVALTAAGLPLWAVVVPTVVGATAGLLLERRAAADTAPATAEESLS
;
A
#
# COMPACT_ATOMS: atom_id res chain seq x y z
N MET A 1 -21.12 14.45 -27.81
CA MET A 1 -20.26 13.54 -27.03
C MET A 1 -18.79 13.49 -27.50
N ALA A 2 -18.46 14.03 -28.67
CA ALA A 2 -17.08 14.06 -29.21
C ALA A 2 -16.23 15.28 -28.78
N GLN A 3 -16.83 16.33 -28.22
CA GLN A 3 -16.10 17.55 -27.81
C GLN A 3 -15.53 17.51 -26.38
N ALA A 4 -15.96 16.58 -25.53
CA ALA A 4 -15.47 16.47 -24.16
C ALA A 4 -14.15 15.67 -24.03
N ILE A 5 -13.75 14.94 -25.07
CA ILE A 5 -12.51 14.14 -25.09
C ILE A 5 -11.31 14.99 -25.55
N GLY A 6 -11.56 16.05 -26.31
CA GLY A 6 -10.51 16.89 -26.90
C GLY A 6 -9.84 17.89 -25.96
N SER A 7 -10.42 18.18 -24.79
CA SER A 7 -9.90 19.22 -23.89
C SER A 7 -8.95 18.73 -22.79
N ARG A 8 -8.81 17.41 -22.61
CA ARG A 8 -7.88 16.83 -21.61
C ARG A 8 -6.47 16.54 -22.15
N THR A 9 -6.27 16.57 -23.47
CA THR A 9 -4.97 16.21 -24.08
C THR A 9 -4.01 17.38 -24.25
N SER A 10 -4.40 18.61 -23.91
CA SER A 10 -3.56 19.82 -24.10
C SER A 10 -2.93 20.38 -22.81
N GLN A 11 -3.04 19.70 -21.66
CA GLN A 11 -2.34 20.08 -20.43
C GLN A 11 -1.10 19.23 -20.13
N ALA A 12 -0.57 18.56 -21.12
CA ALA A 12 0.72 17.88 -21.02
C ALA A 12 1.85 18.91 -21.16
N VAL A 13 2.75 18.90 -20.19
CA VAL A 13 3.95 19.73 -20.05
C VAL A 13 3.71 21.04 -19.29
N VAL A 14 3.25 20.95 -18.04
CA VAL A 14 3.67 21.95 -17.07
C VAL A 14 4.97 21.45 -16.47
N ALA A 15 6.07 22.10 -16.86
CA ALA A 15 7.39 21.92 -16.28
C ALA A 15 7.32 21.98 -14.74
N ASP A 16 8.28 21.37 -14.11
CA ASP A 16 8.53 21.31 -12.65
C ASP A 16 8.82 22.73 -12.10
N ASP A 17 7.87 23.66 -12.24
CA ASP A 17 8.01 25.10 -11.95
C ASP A 17 7.67 25.47 -10.51
N ALA A 18 7.42 24.49 -9.63
CA ALA A 18 7.30 24.79 -8.21
C ALA A 18 8.68 25.12 -7.65
N PRO A 19 8.85 26.25 -6.92
CA PRO A 19 10.13 26.59 -6.31
C PRO A 19 10.59 25.43 -5.43
N PRO A 20 11.90 25.09 -5.41
CA PRO A 20 12.44 23.90 -4.68
C PRO A 20 11.98 23.81 -3.22
N GLY A 21 11.78 24.94 -2.55
CA GLY A 21 11.25 25.01 -1.19
C GLY A 21 9.77 24.62 -1.05
N GLY A 22 8.96 24.76 -2.11
CA GLY A 22 7.54 24.39 -2.10
C GLY A 22 7.34 22.88 -2.15
N CYS A 23 8.07 22.19 -3.01
CA CYS A 23 8.03 20.73 -3.14
C CYS A 23 8.46 20.02 -1.85
N TRP A 24 9.53 20.52 -1.21
CA TRP A 24 10.02 19.95 0.06
C TRP A 24 8.99 20.07 1.19
N ARG A 25 8.44 21.26 1.38
CA ARG A 25 7.43 21.49 2.44
C ARG A 25 6.18 20.62 2.24
N ALA A 26 5.68 20.54 1.02
CA ALA A 26 4.53 19.73 0.68
C ALA A 26 4.83 18.22 0.91
N ALA A 27 5.99 17.74 0.46
CA ALA A 27 6.41 16.35 0.64
C ALA A 27 6.55 16.00 2.13
N VAL A 28 7.23 16.82 2.93
CA VAL A 28 7.41 16.61 4.38
C VAL A 28 6.08 16.62 5.13
N SER A 29 5.19 17.57 4.82
CA SER A 29 3.87 17.64 5.43
C SER A 29 3.03 16.39 5.15
N ALA A 30 3.09 15.87 3.91
CA ALA A 30 2.39 14.64 3.54
C ALA A 30 3.04 13.38 4.12
N ALA A 31 4.38 13.34 4.24
CA ALA A 31 5.13 12.19 4.76
C ALA A 31 4.99 12.04 6.28
N GLY A 32 4.87 13.14 7.03
CA GLY A 32 4.85 13.14 8.48
C GLY A 32 3.88 12.13 9.10
N PRO A 33 2.59 12.14 8.78
CA PRO A 33 1.63 11.17 9.29
C PRO A 33 1.98 9.72 8.94
N VAL A 34 2.48 9.46 7.72
CA VAL A 34 2.88 8.11 7.28
C VAL A 34 4.10 7.64 8.07
N MET A 35 5.10 8.51 8.25
CA MET A 35 6.29 8.20 9.05
C MET A 35 5.93 7.86 10.49
N LEU A 36 5.02 8.62 11.11
CA LEU A 36 4.54 8.32 12.47
C LEU A 36 3.90 6.93 12.58
N GLY A 37 3.17 6.49 11.56
CA GLY A 37 2.65 5.13 11.48
C GLY A 37 3.72 4.07 11.23
N TYR A 38 4.71 4.39 10.40
CA TYR A 38 5.78 3.47 10.03
C TYR A 38 6.77 3.17 11.16
N LEU A 39 7.15 4.19 11.93
CA LEU A 39 8.17 4.05 12.97
C LEU A 39 7.89 2.89 13.95
N PRO A 40 6.71 2.80 14.61
CA PRO A 40 6.46 1.70 15.55
C PRO A 40 6.37 0.33 14.85
N VAL A 41 5.81 0.26 13.65
CA VAL A 41 5.61 -1.01 12.93
C VAL A 41 6.94 -1.57 12.43
N SER A 42 7.76 -0.75 11.78
CA SER A 42 9.07 -1.17 11.28
C SER A 42 10.06 -1.43 12.42
N PHE A 43 9.95 -0.70 13.54
CA PHE A 43 10.68 -1.02 14.76
C PHE A 43 10.30 -2.42 15.28
N ALA A 44 8.99 -2.70 15.37
CA ALA A 44 8.52 -4.03 15.77
C ALA A 44 9.02 -5.14 14.83
N PHE A 45 9.03 -4.91 13.51
CA PHE A 45 9.64 -5.83 12.56
C PHE A 45 11.12 -6.07 12.86
N GLY A 46 11.89 -5.01 13.13
CA GLY A 46 13.31 -5.09 13.49
C GLY A 46 13.55 -5.89 14.77
N VAL A 47 12.69 -5.73 15.80
CA VAL A 47 12.78 -6.50 17.05
C VAL A 47 12.39 -7.96 16.83
N LEU A 48 11.36 -8.23 16.05
CA LEU A 48 10.84 -9.58 15.83
C LEU A 48 11.70 -10.41 14.89
N ALA A 49 12.29 -9.83 13.85
CA ALA A 49 13.04 -10.58 12.85
C ALA A 49 14.13 -11.50 13.43
N PRO A 50 14.98 -11.06 14.37
CA PRO A 50 15.94 -11.94 15.04
C PRO A 50 15.31 -13.09 15.82
N THR A 51 14.14 -12.89 16.44
CA THR A 51 13.46 -13.96 17.19
C THR A 51 12.94 -15.08 16.28
N PHE A 52 12.75 -14.79 14.99
CA PHE A 52 12.42 -15.77 13.95
C PHE A 52 13.67 -16.31 13.21
N GLY A 53 14.88 -16.04 13.72
CA GLY A 53 16.12 -16.51 13.11
C GLY A 53 16.59 -15.73 11.89
N VAL A 54 15.97 -14.58 11.60
CA VAL A 54 16.41 -13.68 10.53
C VAL A 54 17.50 -12.75 11.07
N PRO A 55 18.74 -12.81 10.57
CA PRO A 55 19.81 -11.97 11.09
C PRO A 55 19.54 -10.49 10.82
N ALA A 56 20.00 -9.61 11.71
CA ALA A 56 19.73 -8.17 11.64
C ALA A 56 20.05 -7.55 10.28
N TRP A 57 21.19 -7.92 9.67
CA TRP A 57 21.57 -7.43 8.34
C TRP A 57 20.54 -7.80 7.27
N ALA A 58 19.95 -9.01 7.34
CA ALA A 58 18.94 -9.46 6.38
C ALA A 58 17.61 -8.73 6.61
N ALA A 59 17.19 -8.51 7.85
CA ALA A 59 16.01 -7.70 8.18
C ALA A 59 16.14 -6.26 7.66
N ILE A 60 17.31 -5.65 7.85
CA ILE A 60 17.61 -4.30 7.31
C ILE A 60 17.61 -4.32 5.78
N ALA A 61 18.22 -5.30 5.15
CA ALA A 61 18.22 -5.46 3.71
C ALA A 61 16.80 -5.66 3.14
N MET A 62 15.95 -6.45 3.81
CA MET A 62 14.53 -6.57 3.45
C MET A 62 13.82 -5.20 3.49
N SER A 63 14.04 -4.42 4.52
CA SER A 63 13.45 -3.07 4.63
C SER A 63 13.98 -2.08 3.60
N ALA A 64 15.27 -2.19 3.22
CA ALA A 64 15.90 -1.31 2.25
C ALA A 64 15.57 -1.68 0.79
N PHE A 65 15.42 -2.97 0.45
CA PHE A 65 15.27 -3.41 -0.93
C PHE A 65 13.87 -3.93 -1.27
N VAL A 66 13.18 -4.55 -0.33
CA VAL A 66 11.81 -5.06 -0.57
C VAL A 66 10.78 -3.99 -0.26
N PHE A 67 10.92 -3.25 0.83
CA PHE A 67 10.07 -2.14 1.26
C PHE A 67 8.56 -2.47 1.18
N ALA A 68 8.19 -3.64 1.64
CA ALA A 68 6.82 -4.16 1.64
C ALA A 68 6.51 -4.81 3.01
N GLY A 69 6.10 -4.00 3.98
CA GLY A 69 5.94 -4.40 5.37
C GLY A 69 5.14 -5.68 5.56
N SER A 70 3.98 -5.80 4.91
CA SER A 70 3.15 -7.01 4.99
C SER A 70 3.89 -8.28 4.54
N SER A 71 4.66 -8.20 3.45
CA SER A 71 5.44 -9.34 2.94
C SER A 71 6.62 -9.66 3.86
N GLN A 72 7.26 -8.63 4.43
CA GLN A 72 8.35 -8.80 5.40
C GLN A 72 7.86 -9.56 6.64
N PHE A 73 6.76 -9.13 7.26
CA PHE A 73 6.17 -9.85 8.40
C PHE A 73 5.66 -11.24 8.00
N ALA A 74 4.99 -11.38 6.85
CA ALA A 74 4.47 -12.66 6.38
C ALA A 74 5.59 -13.69 6.12
N ALA A 75 6.80 -13.24 5.81
CA ALA A 75 7.95 -14.12 5.58
C ALA A 75 8.57 -14.66 6.88
N LEU A 76 8.41 -13.99 8.03
CA LEU A 76 9.08 -14.36 9.28
C LEU A 76 8.74 -15.78 9.72
N GLY A 77 7.45 -16.13 9.81
CA GLY A 77 7.01 -17.46 10.20
C GLY A 77 7.55 -18.57 9.29
N PRO A 78 7.31 -18.52 7.97
CA PRO A 78 7.86 -19.46 7.00
C PRO A 78 9.38 -19.59 7.03
N LEU A 79 10.13 -18.49 7.20
CA LEU A 79 11.60 -18.54 7.33
C LEU A 79 12.05 -19.32 8.55
N SER A 80 11.36 -19.18 9.70
CA SER A 80 11.71 -19.86 10.94
C SER A 80 11.34 -21.35 10.95
N THR A 81 10.36 -21.76 10.15
CA THR A 81 9.86 -23.16 10.10
C THR A 81 10.53 -24.01 9.04
N GLY A 82 11.51 -23.47 8.29
CA GLY A 82 12.23 -24.20 7.25
C GLY A 82 11.38 -24.53 6.02
N ILE A 83 10.32 -23.77 5.78
CA ILE A 83 9.53 -23.89 4.55
C ILE A 83 10.41 -23.57 3.34
N SER A 84 10.19 -24.30 2.24
CA SER A 84 10.94 -24.14 1.00
C SER A 84 11.06 -22.66 0.60
N PRO A 85 12.26 -22.14 0.29
CA PRO A 85 12.45 -20.75 -0.16
C PRO A 85 11.58 -20.37 -1.36
N MET A 86 11.32 -21.32 -2.27
CA MET A 86 10.44 -21.10 -3.42
C MET A 86 9.00 -20.81 -2.99
N SER A 87 8.50 -21.51 -1.96
CA SER A 87 7.15 -21.23 -1.42
C SER A 87 7.06 -19.86 -0.77
N ILE A 88 8.12 -19.42 -0.09
CA ILE A 88 8.18 -18.06 0.50
C ILE A 88 8.18 -17.01 -0.61
N VAL A 89 9.01 -17.18 -1.64
CA VAL A 89 9.06 -16.27 -2.79
C VAL A 89 7.70 -16.21 -3.49
N PHE A 90 7.06 -17.35 -3.72
CA PHE A 90 5.75 -17.38 -4.38
C PHE A 90 4.66 -16.70 -3.55
N THR A 91 4.62 -16.96 -2.25
CA THR A 91 3.64 -16.35 -1.35
C THR A 91 3.83 -14.82 -1.27
N THR A 92 5.08 -14.38 -1.09
CA THR A 92 5.39 -12.94 -1.04
C THR A 92 5.13 -12.25 -2.38
N PHE A 93 5.38 -12.92 -3.50
CA PHE A 93 5.02 -12.44 -4.83
C PHE A 93 3.51 -12.23 -4.96
N LEU A 94 2.70 -13.22 -4.57
CA LEU A 94 1.23 -13.10 -4.62
C LEU A 94 0.73 -11.94 -3.76
N VAL A 95 1.24 -11.80 -2.55
CA VAL A 95 0.89 -10.69 -1.65
C VAL A 95 1.26 -9.34 -2.28
N ASN A 96 2.38 -9.25 -2.98
CA ASN A 96 2.90 -8.03 -3.58
C ASN A 96 2.29 -7.71 -4.96
N LEU A 97 1.49 -8.59 -5.57
CA LEU A 97 0.80 -8.28 -6.83
C LEU A 97 -0.06 -7.01 -6.75
N ARG A 98 -0.53 -6.66 -5.57
CA ARG A 98 -1.25 -5.39 -5.34
C ARG A 98 -0.44 -4.16 -5.72
N HIS A 99 0.90 -4.16 -5.56
CA HIS A 99 1.75 -3.02 -5.96
C HIS A 99 1.74 -2.81 -7.47
N ALA A 100 1.58 -3.87 -8.27
CA ALA A 100 1.36 -3.73 -9.71
C ALA A 100 0.03 -3.03 -10.02
N LEU A 101 -1.04 -3.36 -9.29
CA LEU A 101 -2.34 -2.68 -9.42
C LEU A 101 -2.27 -1.22 -9.02
N TYR A 102 -1.57 -0.89 -7.93
CA TYR A 102 -1.33 0.49 -7.52
C TYR A 102 -0.58 1.27 -8.60
N SER A 103 0.48 0.68 -9.14
CA SER A 103 1.28 1.30 -10.20
C SER A 103 0.45 1.54 -11.47
N LEU A 104 -0.41 0.60 -11.85
CA LEU A 104 -1.33 0.76 -12.99
C LEU A 104 -2.36 1.86 -12.74
N THR A 105 -2.89 1.95 -11.53
CA THR A 105 -3.85 2.99 -11.13
C THR A 105 -3.22 4.38 -11.20
N GLU A 106 -1.96 4.53 -10.76
CA GLU A 106 -1.26 5.81 -10.77
C GLU A 106 -0.62 6.16 -12.14
N ALA A 107 -0.47 5.19 -13.03
CA ALA A 107 0.21 5.41 -14.33
C ALA A 107 -0.29 6.63 -15.13
N PRO A 108 -1.60 6.95 -15.18
CA PRO A 108 -2.08 8.17 -15.86
C PRO A 108 -1.54 9.46 -15.23
N ASN A 109 -1.37 9.49 -13.90
CA ASN A 109 -0.88 10.66 -13.17
C ASN A 109 0.61 10.90 -13.40
N LEU A 110 1.34 9.87 -13.86
CA LEU A 110 2.77 9.92 -14.14
C LEU A 110 3.07 10.22 -15.63
N ALA A 111 2.06 10.66 -16.40
CA ALA A 111 2.27 11.04 -17.80
C ALA A 111 3.31 12.17 -17.88
N GLY A 112 4.27 12.06 -18.80
CA GLY A 112 5.34 13.07 -18.94
C GLY A 112 6.56 12.86 -18.04
N TRP A 113 6.49 12.03 -17.00
CA TRP A 113 7.68 11.75 -16.18
C TRP A 113 8.72 10.90 -16.91
N SER A 114 9.98 11.05 -16.52
CA SER A 114 11.05 10.22 -17.05
C SER A 114 10.86 8.75 -16.68
N ARG A 115 11.48 7.83 -17.43
CA ARG A 115 11.43 6.39 -17.10
C ARG A 115 12.00 6.10 -15.71
N HIS A 116 13.07 6.78 -15.34
CA HIS A 116 13.73 6.61 -14.04
C HIS A 116 12.81 7.06 -12.89
N ASP A 117 12.12 8.19 -13.05
CA ASP A 117 11.18 8.68 -12.04
C ASP A 117 9.99 7.72 -11.86
N LYS A 118 9.45 7.19 -12.97
CA LYS A 118 8.38 6.18 -12.95
C LYS A 118 8.82 4.89 -12.25
N MET A 119 10.02 4.40 -12.57
CA MET A 119 10.56 3.18 -11.93
C MET A 119 10.81 3.39 -10.44
N GLY A 120 11.43 4.52 -10.06
CA GLY A 120 11.67 4.86 -8.66
C GLY A 120 10.37 5.02 -7.87
N PHE A 121 9.36 5.67 -8.47
CA PHE A 121 8.03 5.79 -7.87
C PHE A 121 7.37 4.43 -7.65
N ALA A 122 7.33 3.58 -8.68
CA ALA A 122 6.71 2.25 -8.61
C ALA A 122 7.40 1.34 -7.59
N TRP A 123 8.74 1.39 -7.50
CA TRP A 123 9.51 0.61 -6.55
C TRP A 123 9.24 1.00 -5.09
N GLN A 124 8.98 2.27 -4.81
CA GLN A 124 8.72 2.78 -3.47
C GLN A 124 7.22 2.89 -3.13
N LEU A 125 6.35 2.34 -3.96
CA LEU A 125 4.90 2.43 -3.79
C LEU A 125 4.43 1.35 -2.81
N THR A 126 4.08 1.77 -1.59
CA THR A 126 3.45 0.94 -0.56
C THR A 126 1.95 1.23 -0.48
N ASP A 127 1.23 0.55 0.40
CA ASP A 127 -0.21 0.78 0.63
C ASP A 127 -0.48 2.22 1.07
N GLU A 128 0.31 2.72 2.02
CA GLU A 128 0.19 4.06 2.57
C GLU A 128 0.63 5.12 1.55
N ALA A 129 1.73 4.85 0.83
CA ALA A 129 2.18 5.73 -0.23
C ALA A 129 1.11 5.86 -1.33
N PHE A 130 0.50 4.74 -1.74
CA PHE A 130 -0.60 4.74 -2.70
C PHE A 130 -1.79 5.55 -2.19
N ALA A 131 -2.22 5.36 -0.94
CA ALA A 131 -3.35 6.09 -0.36
C ALA A 131 -3.12 7.62 -0.36
N VAL A 132 -1.89 8.06 -0.01
CA VAL A 132 -1.53 9.48 -0.04
C VAL A 132 -1.42 9.98 -1.48
N HIS A 133 -0.71 9.28 -2.37
CA HIS A 133 -0.55 9.71 -3.76
C HIS A 133 -1.88 9.82 -4.49
N SER A 134 -2.76 8.81 -4.40
CA SER A 134 -4.08 8.82 -5.02
C SER A 134 -4.93 9.99 -4.54
N THR A 135 -4.90 10.26 -3.23
CA THR A 135 -5.65 11.37 -2.64
C THR A 135 -5.12 12.73 -3.09
N GLU A 136 -3.80 12.88 -3.13
CA GLU A 136 -3.17 14.14 -3.52
C GLU A 136 -3.25 14.40 -5.04
N PHE A 137 -3.06 13.37 -5.88
CA PHE A 137 -3.25 13.50 -7.33
C PHE A 137 -4.69 13.84 -7.72
N ALA A 138 -5.67 13.39 -6.93
CA ALA A 138 -7.07 13.78 -7.14
C ALA A 138 -7.33 15.27 -6.86
N LYS A 139 -6.51 15.90 -6.01
CA LYS A 139 -6.66 17.33 -5.62
C LYS A 139 -5.86 18.27 -6.52
N ARG A 140 -4.65 17.86 -6.90
CA ARG A 140 -3.70 18.68 -7.65
C ARG A 140 -2.67 17.86 -8.41
N HIS A 141 -2.03 18.48 -9.38
CA HIS A 141 -0.86 17.90 -10.00
C HIS A 141 0.34 17.93 -9.04
N ARG A 142 1.13 16.85 -9.03
CA ARG A 142 2.35 16.75 -8.22
C ARG A 142 3.56 16.48 -9.11
N SER A 143 4.68 17.10 -8.81
CA SER A 143 5.90 16.88 -9.55
C SER A 143 6.58 15.55 -9.17
N ALA A 144 7.38 15.01 -10.09
CA ALA A 144 8.20 13.83 -9.81
C ALA A 144 9.14 14.06 -8.63
N THR A 145 9.68 15.26 -8.49
CA THR A 145 10.57 15.66 -7.39
C THR A 145 9.85 15.64 -6.04
N GLU A 146 8.64 16.19 -5.97
CA GLU A 146 7.83 16.14 -4.73
C GLU A 146 7.54 14.71 -4.30
N CYS A 147 7.08 13.86 -5.23
CA CYS A 147 6.77 12.46 -4.94
C CYS A 147 8.02 11.67 -4.55
N ARG A 148 9.17 11.94 -5.17
CA ARG A 148 10.45 11.30 -4.83
C ARG A 148 10.91 11.68 -3.42
N ILE A 149 10.81 12.94 -3.03
CA ILE A 149 11.14 13.39 -1.67
C ILE A 149 10.23 12.68 -0.65
N PHE A 150 8.92 12.68 -0.89
CA PHE A 150 7.95 11.97 -0.04
C PHE A 150 8.32 10.49 0.13
N ASN A 151 8.51 9.77 -0.99
CA ASN A 151 8.83 8.34 -0.99
C ASN A 151 10.16 8.06 -0.28
N PHE A 152 11.17 8.89 -0.49
CA PHE A 152 12.46 8.75 0.19
C PHE A 152 12.33 8.91 1.71
N LEU A 153 11.56 9.89 2.17
CA LEU A 153 11.36 10.13 3.60
C LEU A 153 10.69 8.95 4.29
N ILE A 154 9.61 8.43 3.73
CA ILE A 154 8.90 7.29 4.32
C ILE A 154 9.73 6.00 4.24
N HIS A 155 10.49 5.80 3.16
CA HIS A 155 11.39 4.66 3.01
C HIS A 155 12.53 4.72 4.03
N PHE A 156 13.16 5.88 4.19
CA PHE A 156 14.22 6.07 5.19
C PHE A 156 13.69 5.87 6.62
N ALA A 157 12.48 6.36 6.91
CA ALA A 157 11.84 6.13 8.20
C ALA A 157 11.63 4.64 8.48
N TRP A 158 11.13 3.89 7.47
CA TRP A 158 10.94 2.44 7.58
C TRP A 158 12.24 1.69 7.82
N ALA A 159 13.22 1.86 6.93
CA ALA A 159 14.50 1.15 7.02
C ALA A 159 15.30 1.54 8.27
N GLY A 160 15.32 2.83 8.61
CA GLY A 160 15.99 3.35 9.80
C GLY A 160 15.38 2.82 11.09
N SER A 161 14.05 2.80 11.19
CA SER A 161 13.36 2.26 12.36
C SER A 161 13.52 0.73 12.47
N THR A 162 13.55 0.00 11.34
CA THR A 162 13.92 -1.43 11.34
C THR A 162 15.32 -1.63 11.94
N ALA A 163 16.30 -0.84 11.50
CA ALA A 163 17.66 -0.92 12.02
C ALA A 163 17.72 -0.64 13.54
N LEU A 164 17.00 0.38 14.01
CA LEU A 164 16.87 0.66 15.43
C LEU A 164 16.21 -0.49 16.20
N GLY A 165 15.17 -1.11 15.63
CA GLY A 165 14.52 -2.28 16.21
C GLY A 165 15.46 -3.49 16.32
N CYS A 166 16.27 -3.75 15.28
CA CYS A 166 17.28 -4.82 15.33
C CYS A 166 18.33 -4.59 16.43
N VAL A 167 18.78 -3.35 16.63
CA VAL A 167 19.70 -3.01 17.73
C VAL A 167 19.01 -3.17 19.08
N ALA A 168 17.76 -2.75 19.20
CA ALA A 168 17.00 -2.85 20.44
C ALA A 168 16.57 -4.29 20.78
N ALA A 169 16.58 -5.22 19.82
CA ALA A 169 16.13 -6.59 20.02
C ALA A 169 16.88 -7.30 21.17
N GLU A 170 18.17 -7.01 21.35
CA GLU A 170 18.98 -7.57 22.44
C GLU A 170 18.58 -7.02 23.81
N LEU A 171 17.97 -5.82 23.85
CA LEU A 171 17.53 -5.13 25.06
C LEU A 171 16.09 -5.48 25.45
N ILE A 172 15.34 -6.14 24.57
CA ILE A 172 13.93 -6.49 24.73
C ILE A 172 13.80 -8.01 24.85
N PRO A 173 13.90 -8.58 26.05
CA PRO A 173 13.87 -10.06 26.23
C PRO A 173 12.52 -10.67 25.86
N ASP A 174 11.42 -9.94 26.03
CA ASP A 174 10.07 -10.38 25.74
C ASP A 174 9.33 -9.39 24.85
N SER A 175 9.44 -9.59 23.55
CA SER A 175 8.75 -8.77 22.55
C SER A 175 7.21 -8.92 22.59
N LYS A 176 6.72 -10.08 23.11
CA LYS A 176 5.27 -10.33 23.24
C LYS A 176 4.67 -9.53 24.38
N ALA A 177 5.40 -9.39 25.50
CA ALA A 177 4.94 -8.55 26.61
C ALA A 177 4.70 -7.09 26.21
N LEU A 178 5.39 -6.62 25.16
CA LEU A 178 5.20 -5.29 24.60
C LEU A 178 4.17 -5.25 23.46
N GLY A 179 3.54 -6.38 23.12
CA GLY A 179 2.54 -6.46 22.05
C GLY A 179 3.11 -6.21 20.65
N LEU A 180 4.42 -6.37 20.44
CA LEU A 180 5.06 -6.11 19.16
C LEU A 180 4.63 -7.09 18.07
N ASP A 181 4.19 -8.29 18.43
CA ASP A 181 3.59 -9.28 17.54
C ASP A 181 2.23 -8.83 16.98
N PHE A 182 1.55 -7.90 17.64
CA PHE A 182 0.30 -7.31 17.17
C PHE A 182 0.51 -6.10 16.22
N ALA A 183 1.72 -5.57 16.10
CA ALA A 183 2.00 -4.32 15.38
C ALA A 183 1.53 -4.37 13.91
N GLN A 184 1.77 -5.48 13.20
CA GLN A 184 1.30 -5.67 11.83
C GLN A 184 -0.23 -5.68 11.74
N THR A 185 -0.89 -6.39 12.63
CA THR A 185 -2.36 -6.46 12.68
C THR A 185 -2.95 -5.07 12.95
N ALA A 186 -2.38 -4.32 13.90
CA ALA A 186 -2.79 -2.95 14.19
C ALA A 186 -2.63 -2.04 12.97
N MET A 187 -1.54 -2.16 12.21
CA MET A 187 -1.33 -1.41 10.98
C MET A 187 -2.44 -1.69 9.94
N PHE A 188 -2.75 -2.97 9.69
CA PHE A 188 -3.81 -3.31 8.73
C PHE A 188 -5.19 -2.89 9.19
N LEU A 189 -5.48 -2.95 10.49
CA LEU A 189 -6.74 -2.43 11.03
C LEU A 189 -6.85 -0.91 10.83
N ALA A 190 -5.77 -0.18 11.08
CA ALA A 190 -5.74 1.26 10.85
C ALA A 190 -5.95 1.60 9.37
N LEU A 191 -5.28 0.88 8.45
CA LEU A 191 -5.48 1.05 7.00
C LEU A 191 -6.92 0.74 6.58
N LEU A 192 -7.50 -0.34 7.09
CA LEU A 192 -8.89 -0.69 6.82
C LEU A 192 -9.83 0.44 7.23
N VAL A 193 -9.67 0.97 8.46
CA VAL A 193 -10.49 2.09 8.97
C VAL A 193 -10.31 3.34 8.08
N MET A 194 -9.10 3.65 7.64
CA MET A 194 -8.84 4.79 6.76
C MET A 194 -9.44 4.62 5.36
N MET A 195 -9.52 3.40 4.84
CA MET A 195 -10.06 3.10 3.51
C MET A 195 -11.59 3.00 3.48
N VAL A 196 -12.22 2.69 4.61
CA VAL A 196 -13.68 2.61 4.71
C VAL A 196 -14.28 4.00 4.70
N LYS A 197 -14.93 4.36 3.60
CA LYS A 197 -15.61 5.66 3.42
C LYS A 197 -17.13 5.56 3.50
N GLY A 198 -17.68 4.35 3.46
CA GLY A 198 -19.12 4.14 3.49
C GLY A 198 -19.51 2.68 3.69
N SER A 199 -20.81 2.41 3.62
CA SER A 199 -21.40 1.08 3.89
C SER A 199 -21.00 0.02 2.84
N ARG A 200 -20.59 0.44 1.64
CA ARG A 200 -20.17 -0.48 0.57
C ARG A 200 -18.82 -1.13 0.90
N GLU A 201 -17.86 -0.31 1.29
CA GLU A 201 -16.52 -0.76 1.68
C GLU A 201 -16.62 -1.69 2.89
N VAL A 202 -17.50 -1.38 3.86
CA VAL A 202 -17.77 -2.25 5.01
C VAL A 202 -18.30 -3.62 4.57
N LYS A 203 -19.26 -3.66 3.63
CA LYS A 203 -19.81 -4.93 3.13
C LYS A 203 -18.75 -5.77 2.43
N VAL A 204 -17.91 -5.14 1.60
CA VAL A 204 -16.79 -5.81 0.90
C VAL A 204 -15.77 -6.32 1.91
N ALA A 205 -15.40 -5.52 2.91
CA ALA A 205 -14.45 -5.91 3.95
C ALA A 205 -14.97 -7.10 4.78
N LEU A 206 -16.26 -7.07 5.18
CA LEU A 206 -16.89 -8.18 5.89
C LEU A 206 -16.94 -9.46 5.04
N LEU A 207 -17.34 -9.35 3.77
CA LEU A 207 -17.36 -10.49 2.87
C LEU A 207 -15.97 -11.12 2.73
N ALA A 208 -14.96 -10.30 2.46
CA ALA A 208 -13.57 -10.76 2.34
C ALA A 208 -13.05 -11.36 3.65
N GLY A 209 -13.34 -10.73 4.79
CA GLY A 209 -12.93 -11.22 6.11
C GLY A 209 -13.57 -12.57 6.47
N VAL A 210 -14.87 -12.73 6.26
CA VAL A 210 -15.58 -14.01 6.51
C VAL A 210 -15.01 -15.12 5.62
N LEU A 211 -14.79 -14.85 4.33
CA LEU A 211 -14.17 -15.80 3.41
C LEU A 211 -12.76 -16.19 3.83
N ALA A 212 -11.94 -15.23 4.25
CA ALA A 212 -10.58 -15.49 4.71
C ALA A 212 -10.57 -16.39 5.95
N VAL A 213 -11.42 -16.09 6.94
CA VAL A 213 -11.55 -16.91 8.15
C VAL A 213 -12.04 -18.32 7.83
N ALA A 214 -13.07 -18.44 6.98
CA ALA A 214 -13.63 -19.73 6.58
C ALA A 214 -12.60 -20.62 5.87
N LEU A 215 -11.84 -20.05 4.92
CA LEU A 215 -10.79 -20.78 4.19
C LEU A 215 -9.61 -21.17 5.10
N THR A 216 -9.23 -20.30 6.02
CA THR A 216 -8.21 -20.62 7.02
C THR A 216 -8.67 -21.76 7.94
N ALA A 217 -9.91 -21.71 8.42
CA ALA A 217 -10.49 -22.78 9.24
C ALA A 217 -10.64 -24.11 8.49
N ALA A 218 -10.83 -24.04 7.16
CA ALA A 218 -10.85 -25.22 6.29
C ALA A 218 -9.46 -25.78 5.95
N GLY A 219 -8.38 -25.23 6.52
CA GLY A 219 -7.00 -25.70 6.26
C GLY A 219 -6.43 -25.25 4.91
N LEU A 220 -6.98 -24.20 4.31
CA LEU A 220 -6.59 -23.67 3.00
C LEU A 220 -5.98 -22.26 3.10
N PRO A 221 -4.87 -22.06 3.85
CA PRO A 221 -4.35 -20.71 4.14
C PRO A 221 -3.87 -19.93 2.91
N LEU A 222 -3.36 -20.59 1.87
CA LEU A 222 -3.00 -19.93 0.60
C LEU A 222 -4.23 -19.33 -0.10
N TRP A 223 -5.34 -20.05 -0.10
CA TRP A 223 -6.59 -19.60 -0.71
C TRP A 223 -7.29 -18.53 0.12
N ALA A 224 -7.00 -18.48 1.43
CA ALA A 224 -7.53 -17.46 2.34
C ALA A 224 -7.04 -16.03 2.03
N VAL A 225 -6.00 -15.88 1.21
CA VAL A 225 -5.54 -14.57 0.69
C VAL A 225 -6.11 -14.33 -0.71
N VAL A 226 -5.95 -15.29 -1.62
CA VAL A 226 -6.27 -15.10 -3.04
C VAL A 226 -7.78 -14.97 -3.28
N VAL A 227 -8.57 -15.91 -2.74
CA VAL A 227 -10.02 -15.95 -3.00
C VAL A 227 -10.74 -14.71 -2.43
N PRO A 228 -10.54 -14.32 -1.16
CA PRO A 228 -11.19 -13.11 -0.64
C PRO A 228 -10.78 -11.83 -1.37
N THR A 229 -9.54 -11.76 -1.85
CA THR A 229 -9.07 -10.60 -2.64
C THR A 229 -9.82 -10.50 -3.97
N VAL A 230 -9.91 -11.60 -4.72
CA VAL A 230 -10.60 -11.61 -6.02
C VAL A 230 -12.11 -11.39 -5.85
N VAL A 231 -12.72 -12.10 -4.89
CA VAL A 231 -14.17 -11.96 -4.62
C VAL A 231 -14.50 -10.56 -4.10
N GLY A 232 -13.70 -10.04 -3.18
CA GLY A 232 -13.89 -8.68 -2.63
C GLY A 232 -13.74 -7.60 -3.69
N ALA A 233 -12.71 -7.68 -4.54
CA ALA A 233 -12.51 -6.73 -5.63
C ALA A 233 -13.65 -6.78 -6.65
N THR A 234 -14.11 -7.98 -7.01
CA THR A 234 -15.23 -8.17 -7.94
C THR A 234 -16.54 -7.64 -7.35
N ALA A 235 -16.82 -7.97 -6.08
CA ALA A 235 -18.00 -7.47 -5.39
C ALA A 235 -17.99 -5.94 -5.27
N GLY A 236 -16.84 -5.34 -4.93
CA GLY A 236 -16.66 -3.90 -4.88
C GLY A 236 -16.98 -3.24 -6.23
N LEU A 237 -16.40 -3.74 -7.32
CA LEU A 237 -16.64 -3.24 -8.67
C LEU A 237 -18.13 -3.35 -9.07
N LEU A 238 -18.78 -4.47 -8.76
CA LEU A 238 -20.20 -4.66 -9.07
C LEU A 238 -21.11 -3.71 -8.30
N LEU A 239 -20.80 -3.48 -7.02
CA LEU A 239 -21.53 -2.52 -6.18
C LEU A 239 -21.36 -1.08 -6.66
N GLU A 240 -20.17 -0.73 -7.13
CA GLU A 240 -19.88 0.59 -7.69
C GLU A 240 -20.62 0.81 -9.01
N ARG A 241 -20.60 -0.17 -9.91
CA ARG A 241 -21.34 -0.11 -11.18
C ARG A 241 -22.84 0.02 -11.00
N ARG A 242 -23.42 -0.70 -10.04
CA ARG A 242 -24.85 -0.59 -9.72
C ARG A 242 -25.20 0.81 -9.23
N ALA A 243 -24.41 1.36 -8.33
CA ALA A 243 -24.66 2.70 -7.84
C ALA A 243 -24.49 3.79 -8.93
N ALA A 244 -23.55 3.61 -9.85
CA ALA A 244 -23.40 4.51 -10.99
C ALA A 244 -24.59 4.41 -11.95
N ALA A 245 -25.20 3.22 -12.14
CA ALA A 245 -26.40 3.02 -12.93
C ALA A 245 -27.65 3.67 -12.29
N ASP A 246 -27.77 3.56 -10.95
CA ASP A 246 -28.88 4.14 -10.19
C ASP A 246 -28.81 5.69 -10.13
N THR A 247 -27.64 6.28 -10.34
CA THR A 247 -27.43 7.73 -10.35
C THR A 247 -27.42 8.33 -11.75
N ALA A 248 -27.51 7.53 -12.80
CA ALA A 248 -27.63 8.03 -14.19
C ALA A 248 -29.00 8.72 -14.37
N PRO A 249 -29.06 10.00 -14.75
CA PRO A 249 -30.33 10.69 -14.92
C PRO A 249 -31.13 10.05 -16.06
N ALA A 250 -32.42 9.83 -15.84
CA ALA A 250 -33.40 9.31 -16.81
C ALA A 250 -33.73 10.32 -17.93
N THR A 251 -32.74 10.97 -18.50
CA THR A 251 -32.91 12.09 -19.46
C THR A 251 -32.69 11.70 -20.91
N ALA A 252 -32.99 10.45 -21.30
CA ALA A 252 -32.89 10.05 -22.72
C ALA A 252 -34.24 9.77 -23.40
N GLU A 253 -35.36 9.72 -22.69
CA GLU A 253 -36.66 9.39 -23.31
C GLU A 253 -37.63 10.59 -23.48
N GLU A 254 -37.34 11.73 -22.89
CA GLU A 254 -38.26 12.88 -22.97
C GLU A 254 -37.98 13.86 -24.14
N SER A 255 -36.95 13.62 -24.97
CA SER A 255 -36.64 14.49 -26.11
C SER A 255 -37.14 13.94 -27.48
N LEU A 256 -37.96 12.87 -27.50
CA LEU A 256 -38.50 12.28 -28.72
C LEU A 256 -40.03 12.13 -28.71
N SER A 257 -40.72 12.82 -27.82
CA SER A 257 -42.19 12.92 -27.89
C SER A 257 -42.66 14.31 -28.35
#